data_4508b8302511ba04b4320e4e16e09996
#
_entry.id   4508b8302511ba04b4320e4e16e09996
#
_cell.length_a   1.000
_cell.length_b   1.000
_cell.length_c   1.000
_cell.angle_alpha   90.00
_cell.angle_beta   90.00
_cell.angle_gamma   90.00
#
_symmetry.space_group_name_H-M   'P 1'
#
loop_
_entity.id
_entity.type
_entity.pdbx_description
1 polymer ?
#
loop_
_entity_poly.entity_id
_entity_poly.type
_entity_poly.pdbx_seq_one_letter_code
_entity_poly.pdbx_strand_id
1 'polypeptide(L)'
;MNELERIKYLTDYLNQTTKAYDEGHPEISDEEWDTLYFELKALEESSGIVMTDSPTQVVNYQIVNSLEKVEHNHKMLSLDKTKELDVVKAFLGEHDYLAMCKMDGLTCSLHYVGGKLVLAETRGNGIIGENILHNALVISSIPNKIQYTDDLIVDGEIICSYDDFEEF
;
A
#
# COMPACT_ATOMS: atom_id res chain seq x y z
N MET A 1 -12.48 -29.86 -2.38
CA MET A 1 -11.21 -29.17 -2.07
C MET A 1 -11.10 -29.12 -0.56
N ASN A 2 -10.02 -29.60 0.01
CA ASN A 2 -9.78 -29.48 1.46
C ASN A 2 -9.29 -28.07 1.79
N GLU A 3 -9.20 -27.74 3.09
CA GLU A 3 -8.87 -26.40 3.58
C GLU A 3 -7.47 -25.94 3.09
N LEU A 4 -6.46 -26.81 3.16
CA LEU A 4 -5.11 -26.52 2.67
C LEU A 4 -5.09 -26.29 1.14
N GLU A 5 -5.84 -27.07 0.39
CA GLU A 5 -5.97 -26.87 -1.07
C GLU A 5 -6.65 -25.55 -1.39
N ARG A 6 -7.62 -25.11 -0.57
CA ARG A 6 -8.30 -23.83 -0.75
C ARG A 6 -7.37 -22.65 -0.43
N ILE A 7 -6.59 -22.72 0.67
CA ILE A 7 -5.58 -21.72 1.01
C ILE A 7 -4.58 -21.56 -0.14
N LYS A 8 -4.02 -22.66 -0.65
CA LYS A 8 -3.08 -22.59 -1.77
C LYS A 8 -3.71 -21.97 -3.01
N TYR A 9 -4.91 -22.41 -3.38
CA TYR A 9 -5.61 -21.87 -4.54
C TYR A 9 -5.84 -20.36 -4.40
N LEU A 10 -6.33 -19.90 -3.25
CA LEU A 10 -6.59 -18.47 -3.02
C LEU A 10 -5.31 -17.65 -3.01
N THR A 11 -4.23 -18.16 -2.42
CA THR A 11 -2.91 -17.49 -2.44
C THR A 11 -2.43 -17.32 -3.88
N ASP A 12 -2.39 -18.40 -4.67
CA ASP A 12 -1.94 -18.36 -6.06
C ASP A 12 -2.82 -17.43 -6.91
N TYR A 13 -4.15 -17.52 -6.76
CA TYR A 13 -5.10 -16.76 -7.54
C TYR A 13 -5.06 -15.27 -7.23
N LEU A 14 -5.03 -14.89 -5.94
CA LEU A 14 -4.92 -13.50 -5.54
C LEU A 14 -3.58 -12.88 -5.98
N ASN A 15 -2.48 -13.62 -5.90
CA ASN A 15 -1.19 -13.14 -6.40
C ASN A 15 -1.19 -12.94 -7.92
N GLN A 16 -1.82 -13.85 -8.67
CA GLN A 16 -1.96 -13.72 -10.12
C GLN A 16 -2.81 -12.51 -10.49
N THR A 17 -3.97 -12.34 -9.86
CA THR A 17 -4.89 -11.22 -10.16
C THR A 17 -4.31 -9.88 -9.75
N THR A 18 -3.55 -9.81 -8.64
CA THR A 18 -2.80 -8.61 -8.26
C THR A 18 -1.77 -8.25 -9.32
N LYS A 19 -1.03 -9.24 -9.83
CA LYS A 19 -0.06 -9.01 -10.90
C LYS A 19 -0.74 -8.48 -12.18
N ALA A 20 -1.87 -9.07 -12.57
CA ALA A 20 -2.64 -8.63 -13.74
C ALA A 20 -3.17 -7.18 -13.56
N TYR A 21 -3.60 -6.84 -12.34
CA TYR A 21 -4.00 -5.47 -11.98
C TYR A 21 -2.83 -4.48 -12.14
N ASP A 22 -1.66 -4.81 -11.58
CA ASP A 22 -0.44 -3.99 -11.67
C ASP A 22 0.04 -3.81 -13.12
N GLU A 23 -0.22 -4.79 -13.99
CA GLU A 23 0.09 -4.73 -15.43
C GLU A 23 -0.99 -3.96 -16.24
N GLY A 24 -2.03 -3.43 -15.59
CA GLY A 24 -3.11 -2.68 -16.23
C GLY A 24 -4.19 -3.54 -16.90
N HIS A 25 -4.25 -4.83 -16.58
CA HIS A 25 -5.20 -5.79 -17.14
C HIS A 25 -5.98 -6.51 -16.03
N PRO A 26 -6.80 -5.80 -15.20
CA PRO A 26 -7.52 -6.41 -14.10
C PRO A 26 -8.44 -7.54 -14.59
N GLU A 27 -8.30 -8.74 -13.99
CA GLU A 27 -9.10 -9.92 -14.33
C GLU A 27 -10.37 -10.04 -13.48
N ILE A 28 -10.39 -9.39 -12.29
CA ILE A 28 -11.52 -9.37 -11.36
C ILE A 28 -11.73 -7.96 -10.81
N SER A 29 -12.89 -7.69 -10.24
CA SER A 29 -13.19 -6.42 -9.58
C SER A 29 -12.51 -6.33 -8.20
N ASP A 30 -12.32 -5.11 -7.69
CA ASP A 30 -11.78 -4.87 -6.35
C ASP A 30 -12.65 -5.51 -5.27
N GLU A 31 -13.98 -5.49 -5.44
CA GLU A 31 -14.93 -6.11 -4.51
C GLU A 31 -14.79 -7.64 -4.47
N GLU A 32 -14.57 -8.27 -5.62
CA GLU A 32 -14.32 -9.70 -5.74
C GLU A 32 -12.97 -10.06 -5.12
N TRP A 33 -11.93 -9.28 -5.41
CA TRP A 33 -10.62 -9.45 -4.82
C TRP A 33 -10.66 -9.35 -3.29
N ASP A 34 -11.29 -8.33 -2.73
CA ASP A 34 -11.48 -8.15 -1.29
C ASP A 34 -12.23 -9.32 -0.66
N THR A 35 -13.26 -9.84 -1.33
CA THR A 35 -14.03 -11.00 -0.85
C THR A 35 -13.15 -12.24 -0.71
N LEU A 36 -12.34 -12.54 -1.73
CA LEU A 36 -11.43 -13.68 -1.75
C LEU A 36 -10.27 -13.50 -0.74
N TYR A 37 -9.78 -12.28 -0.58
CA TYR A 37 -8.75 -11.94 0.41
C TYR A 37 -9.24 -12.19 1.85
N PHE A 38 -10.46 -11.76 2.19
CA PHE A 38 -11.02 -12.02 3.51
C PHE A 38 -11.33 -13.51 3.72
N GLU A 39 -11.72 -14.25 2.68
CA GLU A 39 -11.85 -15.71 2.77
C GLU A 39 -10.50 -16.37 3.09
N LEU A 40 -9.44 -15.99 2.38
CA LEU A 40 -8.09 -16.49 2.63
C LEU A 40 -7.65 -16.20 4.06
N LYS A 41 -7.80 -14.95 4.52
CA LYS A 41 -7.45 -14.52 5.87
C LYS A 41 -8.17 -15.34 6.94
N ALA A 42 -9.47 -15.56 6.79
CA ALA A 42 -10.25 -16.37 7.72
C ALA A 42 -9.81 -17.84 7.75
N LEU A 43 -9.47 -18.43 6.60
CA LEU A 43 -8.96 -19.79 6.52
C LEU A 43 -7.57 -19.91 7.15
N GLU A 44 -6.68 -18.94 6.96
CA GLU A 44 -5.36 -18.92 7.60
C GLU A 44 -5.47 -18.80 9.12
N GLU A 45 -6.38 -17.94 9.62
CA GLU A 45 -6.64 -17.77 11.05
C GLU A 45 -7.21 -19.05 11.68
N SER A 46 -8.16 -19.72 11.00
CA SER A 46 -8.79 -20.94 11.52
C SER A 46 -7.90 -22.16 11.51
N SER A 47 -7.07 -22.30 10.47
CA SER A 47 -6.19 -23.47 10.29
C SER A 47 -4.81 -23.31 10.94
N GLY A 48 -4.37 -22.07 11.18
CA GLY A 48 -3.01 -21.73 11.57
C GLY A 48 -1.96 -21.98 10.47
N ILE A 49 -2.41 -22.19 9.22
CA ILE A 49 -1.55 -22.44 8.05
C ILE A 49 -1.50 -21.18 7.21
N VAL A 50 -0.33 -20.58 7.09
CA VAL A 50 -0.07 -19.39 6.25
C VAL A 50 0.99 -19.74 5.22
N MET A 51 0.72 -19.44 3.95
CA MET A 51 1.71 -19.62 2.88
C MET A 51 2.76 -18.51 2.94
N THR A 52 4.01 -18.81 2.56
CA THR A 52 5.13 -17.86 2.62
C THR A 52 4.95 -16.66 1.69
N ASP A 53 4.18 -16.82 0.65
CA ASP A 53 3.83 -15.83 -0.37
C ASP A 53 2.37 -15.36 -0.28
N SER A 54 1.72 -15.61 0.86
CA SER A 54 0.33 -15.19 1.06
C SER A 54 0.19 -13.67 0.99
N PRO A 55 -0.76 -13.14 0.20
CA PRO A 55 -1.03 -11.70 0.12
C PRO A 55 -1.52 -11.11 1.44
N THR A 56 -1.90 -11.93 2.42
CA THR A 56 -2.22 -11.48 3.77
C THR A 56 -0.98 -11.11 4.60
N GLN A 57 0.22 -11.55 4.18
CA GLN A 57 1.49 -11.34 4.86
C GLN A 57 2.46 -10.47 4.07
N VAL A 58 2.32 -10.42 2.75
CA VAL A 58 3.25 -9.74 1.84
C VAL A 58 2.47 -8.85 0.89
N VAL A 59 2.95 -7.63 0.68
CA VAL A 59 2.48 -6.81 -0.45
C VAL A 59 3.23 -7.30 -1.68
N ASN A 60 2.54 -8.04 -2.56
CA ASN A 60 3.12 -8.45 -3.83
C ASN A 60 3.14 -7.27 -4.80
N TYR A 61 4.34 -6.78 -5.09
CA TYR A 61 4.59 -5.76 -6.10
C TYR A 61 5.76 -6.20 -6.97
N GLN A 62 5.52 -6.35 -8.27
CA GLN A 62 6.62 -6.54 -9.23
C GLN A 62 7.12 -5.16 -9.69
N ILE A 63 8.33 -4.84 -9.28
CA ILE A 63 9.00 -3.61 -9.67
C ILE A 63 9.40 -3.70 -11.14
N VAL A 64 8.60 -3.10 -12.03
CA VAL A 64 8.90 -2.98 -13.47
C VAL A 64 9.75 -1.73 -13.71
N ASN A 65 10.88 -1.86 -14.34
CA ASN A 65 12.13 -1.20 -14.17
C ASN A 65 12.56 -0.06 -15.06
N SER A 66 12.71 1.16 -14.58
CA SER A 66 13.79 2.07 -15.02
C SER A 66 14.30 2.99 -13.90
N LEU A 67 13.63 3.00 -12.77
CA LEU A 67 13.96 3.87 -11.64
C LEU A 67 14.91 3.16 -10.67
N GLU A 68 15.77 3.96 -10.02
CA GLU A 68 16.67 3.49 -8.97
C GLU A 68 15.86 2.87 -7.82
N LYS A 69 16.27 1.67 -7.38
CA LYS A 69 15.66 1.00 -6.23
C LYS A 69 16.23 1.55 -4.94
N VAL A 70 15.35 1.80 -3.98
CA VAL A 70 15.70 2.31 -2.66
C VAL A 70 15.14 1.39 -1.59
N GLU A 71 15.99 1.01 -0.64
CA GLU A 71 15.56 0.28 0.55
C GLU A 71 15.00 1.27 1.58
N HIS A 72 13.78 1.02 2.06
CA HIS A 72 13.12 1.88 3.04
C HIS A 72 13.82 1.81 4.39
N ASN A 73 13.90 2.93 5.07
CA ASN A 73 14.40 2.98 6.46
C ASN A 73 13.39 2.44 7.49
N HIS A 74 12.13 2.25 7.10
CA HIS A 74 11.06 1.62 7.87
C HIS A 74 10.15 0.82 6.94
N LYS A 75 9.41 -0.13 7.47
CA LYS A 75 8.47 -0.92 6.65
C LYS A 75 7.23 -0.09 6.32
N MET A 76 6.97 0.10 5.05
CA MET A 76 5.73 0.73 4.56
C MET A 76 4.62 -0.32 4.47
N LEU A 77 3.99 -0.59 5.61
CA LEU A 77 2.97 -1.62 5.73
C LEU A 77 1.63 -1.16 5.14
N SER A 78 0.80 -2.13 4.77
CA SER A 78 -0.62 -1.89 4.48
C SER A 78 -1.39 -1.59 5.77
N LEU A 79 -2.45 -0.80 5.66
CA LEU A 79 -3.36 -0.55 6.76
C LEU A 79 -4.25 -1.78 7.02
N ASP A 80 -4.56 -2.04 8.28
CA ASP A 80 -5.56 -3.03 8.65
C ASP A 80 -6.94 -2.64 8.10
N LYS A 81 -7.69 -3.64 7.64
CA LYS A 81 -9.05 -3.47 7.11
C LYS A 81 -10.04 -4.21 7.99
N THR A 82 -11.18 -3.60 8.27
CA THR A 82 -12.31 -4.28 8.92
C THR A 82 -13.64 -3.65 8.49
N LYS A 83 -14.67 -4.48 8.42
CA LYS A 83 -16.09 -4.06 8.30
C LYS A 83 -16.85 -4.17 9.63
N GLU A 84 -16.20 -4.72 10.67
CA GLU A 84 -16.78 -5.01 11.98
C GLU A 84 -16.72 -3.80 12.90
N LEU A 85 -17.87 -3.24 13.26
CA LEU A 85 -17.95 -2.03 14.09
C LEU A 85 -17.29 -2.21 15.48
N ASP A 86 -17.36 -3.40 16.04
CA ASP A 86 -16.77 -3.67 17.36
C ASP A 86 -15.25 -3.72 17.32
N VAL A 87 -14.67 -4.17 16.20
CA VAL A 87 -13.21 -4.10 15.95
C VAL A 87 -12.78 -2.63 15.85
N VAL A 88 -13.55 -1.80 15.12
CA VAL A 88 -13.27 -0.34 15.04
C VAL A 88 -13.34 0.30 16.42
N LYS A 89 -14.38 0.02 17.21
CA LYS A 89 -14.51 0.56 18.57
C LYS A 89 -13.37 0.13 19.48
N ALA A 90 -12.95 -1.14 19.40
CA ALA A 90 -11.82 -1.65 20.18
C ALA A 90 -10.51 -0.99 19.79
N PHE A 91 -10.29 -0.74 18.50
CA PHE A 91 -9.11 -0.01 17.99
C PHE A 91 -9.08 1.44 18.46
N LEU A 92 -10.21 2.15 18.41
CA LEU A 92 -10.31 3.54 18.84
C LEU A 92 -10.09 3.71 20.35
N GLY A 93 -10.60 2.78 21.17
CA GLY A 93 -10.47 2.84 22.63
C GLY A 93 -10.97 4.15 23.21
N GLU A 94 -10.16 4.71 24.16
CA GLU A 94 -10.40 6.02 24.79
C GLU A 94 -9.45 7.10 24.25
N HIS A 95 -8.80 6.86 23.12
CA HIS A 95 -7.86 7.81 22.51
C HIS A 95 -8.57 8.83 21.63
N ASP A 96 -7.99 10.00 21.48
CA ASP A 96 -8.38 10.94 20.44
C ASP A 96 -8.06 10.35 19.07
N TYR A 97 -8.97 10.53 18.13
CA TYR A 97 -8.81 10.01 16.76
C TYR A 97 -9.30 11.01 15.71
N LEU A 98 -8.74 10.88 14.52
CA LEU A 98 -9.17 11.59 13.34
C LEU A 98 -9.68 10.59 12.30
N ALA A 99 -10.94 10.77 11.89
CA ALA A 99 -11.49 10.01 10.77
C ALA A 99 -11.31 10.80 9.48
N MET A 100 -10.82 10.14 8.44
CA MET A 100 -10.61 10.73 7.12
C MET A 100 -10.94 9.71 6.03
N CYS A 101 -11.21 10.20 4.81
CA CYS A 101 -11.32 9.31 3.66
C CYS A 101 -9.97 8.60 3.43
N LYS A 102 -10.02 7.31 3.13
CA LYS A 102 -8.85 6.61 2.62
C LYS A 102 -8.70 7.00 1.16
N MET A 103 -7.67 7.80 0.89
CA MET A 103 -7.33 8.18 -0.48
C MET A 103 -6.77 6.95 -1.21
N ASP A 104 -7.06 6.89 -2.50
CA ASP A 104 -6.55 5.88 -3.41
C ASP A 104 -5.64 6.54 -4.44
N GLY A 105 -4.40 6.07 -4.54
CA GLY A 105 -3.38 6.69 -5.38
C GLY A 105 -2.05 5.96 -5.28
N LEU A 106 -0.95 6.69 -5.39
CA LEU A 106 0.40 6.18 -5.25
C LEU A 106 0.95 6.49 -3.87
N THR A 107 1.09 5.47 -3.03
CA THR A 107 1.74 5.63 -1.71
C THR A 107 3.21 6.02 -1.90
N CYS A 108 3.64 7.08 -1.23
CA CYS A 108 5.02 7.55 -1.26
C CYS A 108 5.53 7.93 0.13
N SER A 109 6.84 7.83 0.30
CA SER A 109 7.58 8.33 1.45
C SER A 109 8.47 9.50 1.02
N LEU A 110 8.40 10.61 1.76
CA LEU A 110 9.13 11.85 1.50
C LEU A 110 10.15 12.07 2.62
N HIS A 111 11.42 12.18 2.27
CA HIS A 111 12.49 12.41 3.22
C HIS A 111 13.00 13.84 3.14
N TYR A 112 12.95 14.55 4.26
CA TYR A 112 13.48 15.89 4.42
C TYR A 112 14.69 15.87 5.34
N VAL A 113 15.79 16.51 4.90
CA VAL A 113 16.99 16.72 5.70
C VAL A 113 17.34 18.20 5.69
N GLY A 114 17.51 18.79 6.87
CA GLY A 114 17.76 20.23 6.98
C GLY A 114 16.63 21.08 6.37
N GLY A 115 15.40 20.58 6.40
CA GLY A 115 14.22 21.22 5.81
C GLY A 115 14.13 21.13 4.29
N LYS A 116 14.98 20.35 3.61
CA LYS A 116 14.94 20.16 2.15
C LYS A 116 14.50 18.74 1.82
N LEU A 117 13.63 18.58 0.80
CA LEU A 117 13.30 17.28 0.24
C LEU A 117 14.53 16.71 -0.46
N VAL A 118 15.03 15.57 0.02
CA VAL A 118 16.25 14.91 -0.48
C VAL A 118 15.97 13.55 -1.12
N LEU A 119 14.84 12.92 -0.79
CA LEU A 119 14.42 11.64 -1.35
C LEU A 119 12.89 11.57 -1.34
N ALA A 120 12.35 10.99 -2.38
CA ALA A 120 10.95 10.55 -2.47
C ALA A 120 10.94 9.15 -3.08
N GLU A 121 10.19 8.25 -2.48
CA GLU A 121 10.20 6.84 -2.88
C GLU A 121 8.79 6.25 -2.84
N THR A 122 8.49 5.35 -3.78
CA THR A 122 7.23 4.61 -3.78
C THR A 122 7.26 3.54 -2.70
N ARG A 123 6.07 3.09 -2.25
CA ARG A 123 5.98 1.97 -1.29
C ARG A 123 6.64 0.70 -1.82
N GLY A 124 6.52 0.40 -3.12
CA GLY A 124 6.98 -0.86 -3.68
C GLY A 124 6.40 -2.06 -2.92
N ASN A 125 7.26 -3.01 -2.54
CA ASN A 125 6.86 -4.17 -1.74
C ASN A 125 6.86 -3.92 -0.21
N GLY A 126 6.98 -2.66 0.20
CA GLY A 126 7.03 -2.25 1.62
C GLY A 126 8.44 -2.31 2.25
N ILE A 127 9.43 -2.86 1.56
CA ILE A 127 10.84 -2.92 1.96
C ILE A 127 11.72 -2.19 0.94
N ILE A 128 11.42 -2.36 -0.35
CA ILE A 128 12.14 -1.74 -1.47
C ILE A 128 11.10 -1.01 -2.33
N GLY A 129 11.35 0.28 -2.55
CA GLY A 129 10.59 1.13 -3.45
C GLY A 129 11.43 1.64 -4.62
N GLU A 130 10.92 2.62 -5.32
CA GLU A 130 11.58 3.30 -6.43
C GLU A 130 11.79 4.77 -6.11
N ASN A 131 12.97 5.29 -6.43
CA ASN A 131 13.28 6.70 -6.28
C ASN A 131 12.46 7.53 -7.29
N ILE A 132 11.54 8.34 -6.77
CA ILE A 132 10.67 9.23 -7.55
C ILE A 132 10.91 10.71 -7.20
N LEU A 133 12.09 11.05 -6.68
CA LEU A 133 12.41 12.42 -6.24
C LEU A 133 12.18 13.44 -7.38
N HIS A 134 12.57 13.12 -8.60
CA HIS A 134 12.41 14.01 -9.76
C HIS A 134 10.94 14.29 -10.08
N ASN A 135 10.04 13.31 -9.86
CA ASN A 135 8.60 13.51 -9.99
C ASN A 135 8.05 14.33 -8.82
N ALA A 136 8.45 14.02 -7.58
CA ALA A 136 7.98 14.72 -6.38
C ALA A 136 8.34 16.23 -6.41
N LEU A 137 9.50 16.59 -6.96
CA LEU A 137 9.96 17.98 -7.05
C LEU A 137 9.09 18.87 -7.94
N VAL A 138 8.33 18.31 -8.88
CA VAL A 138 7.42 19.04 -9.79
C VAL A 138 5.95 19.02 -9.36
N ILE A 139 5.61 18.20 -8.35
CA ILE A 139 4.25 18.18 -7.78
C ILE A 139 4.07 19.41 -6.88
N SER A 140 3.21 20.32 -7.27
CA SER A 140 3.02 21.62 -6.60
C SER A 140 2.57 21.51 -5.14
N SER A 141 1.85 20.46 -4.77
CA SER A 141 1.39 20.18 -3.41
C SER A 141 2.47 19.57 -2.50
N ILE A 142 3.61 19.15 -3.06
CA ILE A 142 4.75 18.63 -2.28
C ILE A 142 5.74 19.77 -2.06
N PRO A 143 5.93 20.27 -0.81
CA PRO A 143 6.87 21.35 -0.56
C PRO A 143 8.32 20.86 -0.69
N ASN A 144 9.10 21.48 -1.59
CA ASN A 144 10.53 21.17 -1.74
C ASN A 144 11.37 21.65 -0.53
N LYS A 145 10.78 22.54 0.29
CA LYS A 145 11.37 23.04 1.54
C LYS A 145 10.31 23.22 2.61
N ILE A 146 10.66 22.84 3.83
CA ILE A 146 9.83 22.98 5.03
C ILE A 146 10.60 23.75 6.12
N GLN A 147 9.91 24.27 7.13
CA GLN A 147 10.55 24.98 8.24
C GLN A 147 11.21 24.08 9.29
N TYR A 148 10.78 22.81 9.37
CA TYR A 148 11.36 21.81 10.26
C TYR A 148 12.74 21.40 9.73
N THR A 149 13.78 21.53 10.53
CA THR A 149 15.19 21.37 10.11
C THR A 149 15.83 20.07 10.54
N ASP A 150 15.20 19.31 11.43
CA ASP A 150 15.68 17.97 11.75
C ASP A 150 15.27 16.99 10.63
N ASP A 151 15.78 15.78 10.68
CA ASP A 151 15.41 14.74 9.72
C ASP A 151 13.94 14.37 9.92
N LEU A 152 13.17 14.40 8.83
CA LEU A 152 11.75 14.11 8.82
C LEU A 152 11.39 13.19 7.68
N ILE A 153 10.66 12.13 7.98
CA ILE A 153 10.05 11.25 7.00
C ILE A 153 8.53 11.39 7.10
N VAL A 154 7.89 11.54 5.96
CA VAL A 154 6.43 11.67 5.85
C VAL A 154 5.93 10.70 4.80
N ASP A 155 5.11 9.74 5.25
CA ASP A 155 4.38 8.87 4.33
C ASP A 155 3.07 9.55 3.91
N GLY A 156 2.72 9.43 2.65
CA GLY A 156 1.54 10.06 2.08
C GLY A 156 1.03 9.34 0.84
N GLU A 157 0.00 9.91 0.24
CA GLU A 157 -0.61 9.39 -0.96
C GLU A 157 -0.62 10.46 -2.05
N ILE A 158 -0.02 10.17 -3.19
CA ILE A 158 -0.09 11.01 -4.39
C ILE A 158 -1.37 10.61 -5.11
N ILE A 159 -2.30 11.56 -5.23
CA ILE A 159 -3.60 11.36 -5.87
C ILE A 159 -3.73 12.25 -7.10
N CYS A 160 -4.50 11.80 -8.09
CA CYS A 160 -4.98 12.60 -9.20
C CYS A 160 -6.49 12.81 -9.04
N SER A 161 -6.97 14.04 -9.16
CA SER A 161 -8.43 14.27 -9.15
C SER A 161 -9.05 13.75 -10.46
N TYR A 162 -10.35 13.45 -10.43
CA TYR A 162 -11.06 13.05 -11.65
C TYR A 162 -11.01 14.17 -12.71
N ASP A 163 -11.15 15.43 -12.29
CA ASP A 163 -11.11 16.59 -13.19
C ASP A 163 -9.73 16.70 -13.88
N ASP A 164 -8.63 16.52 -13.12
CA ASP A 164 -7.28 16.56 -13.68
C ASP A 164 -7.01 15.34 -14.59
N PHE A 165 -7.57 14.17 -14.25
CA PHE A 165 -7.41 12.96 -15.04
C PHE A 165 -8.14 13.02 -16.40
N GLU A 166 -9.29 13.74 -16.46
CA GLU A 166 -10.03 13.93 -17.72
C GLU A 166 -9.34 14.91 -18.69
N GLU A 167 -8.37 15.72 -18.21
CA GLU A 167 -7.59 16.63 -19.04
C GLU A 167 -6.41 15.97 -19.76
N PHE A 168 -6.06 14.73 -19.41
CA PHE A 168 -4.99 13.94 -20.02
C PHE A 168 -5.53 12.94 -21.04
#